data_f1459a2feb5bb3259eeafa05f3a2a6e1
#
_entry.id   f1459a2feb5bb3259eeafa05f3a2a6e1
#
_cell.length_a   1.000
_cell.length_b   1.000
_cell.length_c   1.000
_cell.angle_alpha   90.00
_cell.angle_beta   90.00
_cell.angle_gamma   90.00
#
_symmetry.space_group_name_H-M   'P 1'
#
loop_
_entity.id
_entity.type
_entity.pdbx_description
1 polymer ?
#
loop_
_entity_poly.entity_id
_entity_poly.type
_entity_poly.pdbx_seq_one_letter_code
_entity_poly.pdbx_strand_id
1 'polypeptide(L)'
;MTRIGFHTIDRNIDLLLPVGISFYTFQALGYTFDVYGGKIKAEKNIFKYALYVSFFPQLVAGPIERSTNLLPQIQNVDKIRVWNYERVRNGLLLMAWGFFQKLFIADRVSLLVNNVINNYSKYGFVELSLASVLFAVQIYCDFGGYTNIARGAAKVMGFELMNNFAQPYLATNIKDFWRRWHISLTSWFTDYIYIPLGGNRKGVLRKYLNTLIVFGISGFWHGASWNYVVWGMLHAFFQIIGDLKSRCYAKIVKNKKRVTFSTRLRKII
;
A
#
# COMPACT_ATOMS: atom_id res chain seq x y z
N MET A 1 55.38 6.75 28.05
CA MET A 1 53.91 6.86 27.90
C MET A 1 53.55 6.38 26.50
N THR A 2 53.24 5.11 26.38
CA THR A 2 52.86 4.45 25.11
C THR A 2 51.40 4.66 24.84
N ARG A 3 51.05 5.44 23.78
CA ARG A 3 49.69 5.62 23.29
C ARG A 3 49.23 4.34 22.61
N ILE A 4 48.22 3.70 23.16
CA ILE A 4 47.52 2.58 22.53
C ILE A 4 46.72 3.17 21.38
N GLY A 5 47.19 2.98 20.14
CA GLY A 5 46.48 3.36 18.93
C GLY A 5 45.34 2.38 18.70
N PHE A 6 44.10 2.85 18.85
CA PHE A 6 42.94 2.17 18.28
C PHE A 6 43.03 2.30 16.76
N HIS A 7 43.45 1.24 16.07
CA HIS A 7 43.23 1.11 14.65
C HIS A 7 41.71 0.96 14.45
N THR A 8 41.06 2.02 14.00
CA THR A 8 39.71 1.94 13.42
C THR A 8 39.83 1.03 12.20
N ILE A 9 39.26 -0.15 12.32
CA ILE A 9 39.08 -1.07 11.18
C ILE A 9 38.01 -0.37 10.30
N ASP A 10 38.49 0.33 9.29
CA ASP A 10 37.66 0.87 8.21
C ASP A 10 37.22 -0.33 7.35
N ARG A 11 36.30 -1.13 7.89
CA ARG A 11 35.55 -2.10 7.12
C ARG A 11 34.44 -1.31 6.45
N ASN A 12 34.65 -0.96 5.19
CA ASN A 12 33.56 -0.72 4.25
C ASN A 12 32.76 -2.04 4.17
N ILE A 13 31.91 -2.27 5.16
CA ILE A 13 30.89 -3.30 5.08
C ILE A 13 29.88 -2.72 4.11
N ASP A 14 29.97 -3.09 2.83
CA ASP A 14 28.88 -2.95 1.89
C ASP A 14 27.71 -3.76 2.43
N LEU A 15 26.92 -3.14 3.28
CA LEU A 15 25.66 -3.69 3.76
C LEU A 15 24.69 -3.70 2.59
N LEU A 16 24.78 -4.74 1.77
CA LEU A 16 23.75 -5.08 0.82
C LEU A 16 22.45 -5.23 1.60
N LEU A 17 21.59 -4.20 1.53
CA LEU A 17 20.27 -4.28 2.15
C LEU A 17 19.53 -5.48 1.57
N PRO A 18 19.06 -6.42 2.40
CA PRO A 18 18.34 -7.59 1.91
C PRO A 18 17.12 -7.17 1.10
N VAL A 19 16.96 -7.80 -0.05
CA VAL A 19 15.81 -7.54 -0.94
C VAL A 19 14.50 -7.77 -0.17
N GLY A 20 13.57 -6.80 -0.25
CA GLY A 20 12.28 -6.89 0.42
C GLY A 20 12.28 -6.52 1.91
N ILE A 21 13.38 -5.99 2.47
CA ILE A 21 13.48 -5.67 3.90
C ILE A 21 12.30 -4.84 4.42
N SER A 22 11.85 -3.87 3.65
CA SER A 22 10.71 -3.03 4.02
C SER A 22 9.40 -3.83 4.14
N PHE A 23 9.18 -4.80 3.26
CA PHE A 23 7.95 -5.60 3.22
C PHE A 23 7.89 -6.61 4.36
N TYR A 24 8.93 -7.42 4.53
CA TYR A 24 8.93 -8.41 5.61
C TYR A 24 9.05 -7.79 7.00
N THR A 25 9.62 -6.57 7.12
CA THR A 25 9.61 -5.82 8.38
C THR A 25 8.18 -5.44 8.79
N PHE A 26 7.37 -4.90 7.87
CA PHE A 26 5.97 -4.62 8.17
C PHE A 26 5.18 -5.89 8.50
N GLN A 27 5.48 -6.99 7.84
CA GLN A 27 4.83 -8.26 8.11
C GLN A 27 5.18 -8.78 9.51
N ALA A 28 6.46 -8.76 9.89
CA ALA A 28 6.92 -9.16 11.21
C ALA A 28 6.39 -8.24 12.32
N LEU A 29 6.40 -6.92 12.10
CA LEU A 29 5.82 -5.96 13.03
C LEU A 29 4.30 -6.16 13.18
N GLY A 30 3.59 -6.38 12.09
CA GLY A 30 2.15 -6.67 12.12
C GLY A 30 1.83 -7.91 12.94
N TYR A 31 2.61 -9.00 12.76
CA TYR A 31 2.50 -10.19 13.58
C TYR A 31 2.74 -9.87 15.07
N THR A 32 3.80 -9.14 15.39
CA THR A 32 4.12 -8.77 16.77
C THR A 32 2.99 -7.97 17.41
N PHE A 33 2.43 -7.00 16.70
CA PHE A 33 1.29 -6.21 17.18
C PHE A 33 0.03 -7.05 17.35
N ASP A 34 -0.24 -8.00 16.45
CA ASP A 34 -1.40 -8.86 16.53
C ASP A 34 -1.31 -9.85 17.70
N VAL A 35 -0.11 -10.38 17.99
CA VAL A 35 0.13 -11.22 19.18
C VAL A 35 0.02 -10.38 20.45
N TYR A 36 0.67 -9.21 20.52
CA TYR A 36 0.63 -8.33 21.67
C TYR A 36 -0.80 -7.83 21.96
N GLY A 37 -1.55 -7.52 20.93
CA GLY A 37 -2.96 -7.11 21.04
C GLY A 37 -3.95 -8.26 21.26
N GLY A 38 -3.47 -9.51 21.39
CA GLY A 38 -4.31 -10.69 21.64
C GLY A 38 -5.20 -11.11 20.46
N LYS A 39 -4.96 -10.59 19.24
CA LYS A 39 -5.73 -10.96 18.05
C LYS A 39 -5.43 -12.38 17.58
N ILE A 40 -4.19 -12.81 17.76
CA ILE A 40 -3.74 -14.17 17.44
C ILE A 40 -2.87 -14.71 18.58
N LYS A 41 -2.81 -16.03 18.68
CA LYS A 41 -1.83 -16.71 19.56
C LYS A 41 -0.47 -16.72 18.89
N ALA A 42 0.59 -16.60 19.70
CA ALA A 42 1.96 -16.69 19.19
C ALA A 42 2.22 -18.07 18.56
N GLU A 43 2.81 -18.06 17.36
CA GLU A 43 3.26 -19.29 16.69
C GLU A 43 4.48 -19.86 17.42
N LYS A 44 4.37 -21.10 17.87
CA LYS A 44 5.43 -21.79 18.61
C LYS A 44 6.43 -22.49 17.69
N ASN A 45 6.04 -22.78 16.46
CA ASN A 45 6.88 -23.44 15.49
C ASN A 45 7.68 -22.40 14.71
N ILE A 46 8.98 -22.34 14.99
CA ILE A 46 9.91 -21.40 14.35
C ILE A 46 9.94 -21.52 12.82
N PHE A 47 9.79 -22.73 12.27
CA PHE A 47 9.78 -22.95 10.83
C PHE A 47 8.51 -22.37 10.16
N LYS A 48 7.35 -22.52 10.81
CA LYS A 48 6.09 -21.90 10.31
C LYS A 48 6.17 -20.39 10.37
N TYR A 49 6.73 -19.83 11.44
CA TYR A 49 6.96 -18.39 11.54
C TYR A 49 7.98 -17.89 10.50
N ALA A 50 9.10 -18.59 10.33
CA ALA A 50 10.08 -18.24 9.32
C ALA A 50 9.49 -18.30 7.90
N LEU A 51 8.70 -19.34 7.58
CA LEU A 51 7.98 -19.43 6.30
C LEU A 51 6.99 -18.27 6.13
N TYR A 52 6.26 -17.89 7.19
CA TYR A 52 5.36 -16.75 7.14
C TYR A 52 6.10 -15.46 6.77
N VAL A 53 7.23 -15.15 7.41
CA VAL A 53 7.99 -13.92 7.16
C VAL A 53 8.70 -13.94 5.81
N SER A 54 9.24 -15.09 5.41
CA SER A 54 10.03 -15.27 4.18
C SER A 54 9.26 -15.85 3.00
N PHE A 55 7.92 -15.77 3.01
CA PHE A 55 7.08 -16.35 1.96
C PHE A 55 7.42 -15.72 0.59
N PHE A 56 8.17 -16.46 -0.22
CA PHE A 56 8.88 -15.91 -1.38
C PHE A 56 8.01 -15.20 -2.42
N PRO A 57 6.75 -15.61 -2.71
CA PRO A 57 5.98 -14.93 -3.74
C PRO A 57 5.75 -13.44 -3.47
N GLN A 58 5.68 -13.05 -2.20
CA GLN A 58 5.40 -11.68 -1.81
C GLN A 58 6.63 -10.87 -1.40
N LEU A 59 7.79 -11.53 -1.22
CA LEU A 59 8.94 -11.00 -0.49
C LEU A 59 9.48 -9.67 -1.06
N VAL A 60 9.49 -9.50 -2.37
CA VAL A 60 10.12 -8.34 -3.03
C VAL A 60 9.17 -7.14 -3.11
N ALA A 61 7.97 -7.32 -3.64
CA ALA A 61 6.96 -6.27 -3.83
C ALA A 61 5.52 -6.83 -3.86
N GLY A 62 5.30 -7.99 -3.25
CA GLY A 62 3.96 -8.57 -3.10
C GLY A 62 3.13 -7.83 -2.04
N PRO A 63 1.90 -8.27 -1.78
CA PRO A 63 1.09 -7.71 -0.72
C PRO A 63 1.73 -7.91 0.65
N ILE A 64 1.64 -6.91 1.54
CA ILE A 64 2.05 -7.03 2.93
C ILE A 64 1.00 -7.86 3.66
N GLU A 65 1.27 -9.17 3.79
CA GLU A 65 0.29 -10.12 4.33
C GLU A 65 0.08 -9.97 5.84
N ARG A 66 -1.17 -10.21 6.22
CA ARG A 66 -1.54 -10.25 7.64
C ARG A 66 -1.27 -11.61 8.23
N SER A 67 -0.84 -11.61 9.49
CA SER A 67 -0.71 -12.82 10.32
C SER A 67 -2.03 -13.60 10.37
N THR A 68 -3.15 -12.89 10.45
CA THR A 68 -4.50 -13.47 10.47
C THR A 68 -4.94 -14.12 9.15
N ASN A 69 -4.27 -13.82 8.03
CA ASN A 69 -4.56 -14.40 6.72
C ASN A 69 -3.59 -15.52 6.33
N LEU A 70 -2.30 -15.24 6.30
CA LEU A 70 -1.31 -16.18 5.77
C LEU A 70 -0.92 -17.28 6.77
N LEU A 71 -0.75 -16.95 8.05
CA LEU A 71 -0.31 -17.92 9.06
C LEU A 71 -1.28 -19.12 9.23
N PRO A 72 -2.61 -18.93 9.28
CA PRO A 72 -3.55 -20.06 9.30
C PRO A 72 -3.45 -20.96 8.05
N GLN A 73 -3.14 -20.41 6.89
CA GLN A 73 -2.94 -21.19 5.66
C GLN A 73 -1.68 -22.03 5.76
N ILE A 74 -0.57 -21.47 6.30
CA ILE A 74 0.68 -22.19 6.56
C ILE A 74 0.48 -23.29 7.62
N GLN A 75 -0.31 -23.02 8.66
CA GLN A 75 -0.61 -24.01 9.70
C GLN A 75 -1.38 -25.21 9.17
N ASN A 76 -2.17 -25.02 8.11
CA ASN A 76 -3.01 -26.06 7.48
C ASN A 76 -2.48 -26.49 6.09
N VAL A 77 -1.17 -26.36 5.85
CA VAL A 77 -0.56 -26.69 4.55
C VAL A 77 -0.78 -28.15 4.15
N ASP A 78 -0.87 -29.04 5.12
CA ASP A 78 -1.17 -30.48 4.95
C ASP A 78 -2.54 -30.74 4.32
N LYS A 79 -3.49 -29.81 4.44
CA LYS A 79 -4.83 -29.88 3.86
C LYS A 79 -4.90 -29.38 2.42
N ILE A 80 -3.83 -28.74 1.92
CA ILE A 80 -3.78 -28.22 0.57
C ILE A 80 -3.62 -29.39 -0.42
N ARG A 81 -4.59 -29.59 -1.30
CA ARG A 81 -4.46 -30.56 -2.40
C ARG A 81 -3.32 -30.12 -3.31
N VAL A 82 -2.33 -30.98 -3.53
CA VAL A 82 -1.17 -30.71 -4.38
C VAL A 82 -1.61 -30.31 -5.79
N TRP A 83 -2.54 -31.07 -6.37
CA TRP A 83 -3.07 -30.80 -7.70
C TRP A 83 -4.54 -30.40 -7.66
N ASN A 84 -4.84 -29.24 -8.26
CA ASN A 84 -6.20 -28.76 -8.49
C ASN A 84 -6.16 -27.93 -9.79
N TYR A 85 -6.77 -28.45 -10.85
CA TYR A 85 -6.73 -27.84 -12.18
C TYR A 85 -7.20 -26.39 -12.20
N GLU A 86 -8.35 -26.10 -11.61
CA GLU A 86 -8.91 -24.72 -11.59
C GLU A 86 -8.01 -23.75 -10.86
N ARG A 87 -7.46 -24.14 -9.73
CA ARG A 87 -6.54 -23.32 -8.94
C ARG A 87 -5.27 -23.03 -9.74
N VAL A 88 -4.66 -24.05 -10.33
CA VAL A 88 -3.43 -23.90 -11.14
C VAL A 88 -3.71 -23.05 -12.37
N ARG A 89 -4.77 -23.36 -13.14
CA ARG A 89 -5.17 -22.53 -14.30
C ARG A 89 -5.36 -21.08 -13.93
N ASN A 90 -6.14 -20.78 -12.88
CA ASN A 90 -6.45 -19.42 -12.47
C ASN A 90 -5.21 -18.70 -11.93
N GLY A 91 -4.30 -19.40 -11.24
CA GLY A 91 -3.01 -18.86 -10.81
C GLY A 91 -2.12 -18.52 -11.99
N LEU A 92 -1.99 -19.40 -12.97
CA LEU A 92 -1.20 -19.15 -14.18
C LEU A 92 -1.77 -18.01 -15.04
N LEU A 93 -3.09 -17.91 -15.19
CA LEU A 93 -3.73 -16.79 -15.89
C LEU A 93 -3.47 -15.46 -15.18
N LEU A 94 -3.50 -15.44 -13.85
CA LEU A 94 -3.19 -14.24 -13.08
C LEU A 94 -1.72 -13.84 -13.22
N MET A 95 -0.80 -14.81 -13.22
CA MET A 95 0.62 -14.56 -13.50
C MET A 95 0.82 -14.03 -14.91
N ALA A 96 0.21 -14.64 -15.92
CA ALA A 96 0.29 -14.19 -17.32
C ALA A 96 -0.19 -12.74 -17.48
N TRP A 97 -1.31 -12.39 -16.84
CA TRP A 97 -1.80 -11.01 -16.79
C TRP A 97 -0.81 -10.07 -16.10
N GLY A 98 -0.22 -10.50 -14.99
CA GLY A 98 0.81 -9.72 -14.30
C GLY A 98 2.07 -9.50 -15.14
N PHE A 99 2.55 -10.53 -15.84
CA PHE A 99 3.66 -10.41 -16.79
C PHE A 99 3.32 -9.48 -17.96
N PHE A 100 2.11 -9.55 -18.49
CA PHE A 100 1.67 -8.60 -19.53
C PHE A 100 1.73 -7.16 -19.02
N GLN A 101 1.18 -6.88 -17.84
CA GLN A 101 1.24 -5.54 -17.24
C GLN A 101 2.69 -5.07 -17.04
N LYS A 102 3.57 -5.93 -16.50
CA LYS A 102 4.96 -5.58 -16.21
C LYS A 102 5.78 -5.41 -17.50
N LEU A 103 5.85 -6.43 -18.34
CA LEU A 103 6.79 -6.47 -19.47
C LEU A 103 6.31 -5.68 -20.69
N PHE A 104 5.00 -5.74 -20.98
CA PHE A 104 4.45 -5.10 -22.19
C PHE A 104 3.99 -3.68 -21.95
N ILE A 105 3.52 -3.34 -20.77
CA ILE A 105 3.04 -1.98 -20.49
C ILE A 105 4.11 -1.21 -19.70
N ALA A 106 4.40 -1.60 -18.46
CA ALA A 106 5.24 -0.81 -17.57
C ALA A 106 6.65 -0.59 -18.11
N ASP A 107 7.34 -1.66 -18.52
CA ASP A 107 8.73 -1.57 -19.00
C ASP A 107 8.84 -0.82 -20.33
N ARG A 108 7.84 -0.90 -21.20
CA ARG A 108 7.84 -0.13 -22.47
C ARG A 108 7.54 1.34 -22.23
N VAL A 109 6.55 1.64 -21.40
CA VAL A 109 6.19 3.01 -21.05
C VAL A 109 7.33 3.69 -20.28
N SER A 110 8.08 2.95 -19.45
CA SER A 110 9.21 3.49 -18.69
C SER A 110 10.30 4.10 -19.57
N LEU A 111 10.55 3.55 -20.76
CA LEU A 111 11.53 4.09 -21.70
C LEU A 111 11.19 5.51 -22.15
N LEU A 112 9.91 5.74 -22.46
CA LEU A 112 9.40 7.06 -22.86
C LEU A 112 9.42 8.04 -21.68
N VAL A 113 8.88 7.61 -20.55
CA VAL A 113 8.81 8.42 -19.33
C VAL A 113 10.20 8.84 -18.86
N ASN A 114 11.15 7.90 -18.77
CA ASN A 114 12.50 8.19 -18.33
C ASN A 114 13.24 9.12 -19.31
N ASN A 115 13.04 8.96 -20.62
CA ASN A 115 13.64 9.85 -21.61
C ASN A 115 13.15 11.29 -21.44
N VAL A 116 11.85 11.49 -21.24
CA VAL A 116 11.27 12.83 -21.06
C VAL A 116 11.67 13.44 -19.71
N ILE A 117 11.55 12.67 -18.61
CA ILE A 117 11.85 13.18 -17.26
C ILE A 117 13.34 13.49 -17.10
N ASN A 118 14.24 12.63 -17.59
CA ASN A 118 15.70 12.87 -17.49
C ASN A 118 16.19 14.03 -18.35
N ASN A 119 15.41 14.42 -19.35
CA ASN A 119 15.74 15.53 -20.27
C ASN A 119 14.66 16.63 -20.22
N TYR A 120 14.00 16.83 -19.09
CA TYR A 120 12.82 17.71 -18.96
C TYR A 120 13.01 19.11 -19.54
N SER A 121 14.23 19.66 -19.50
CA SER A 121 14.56 20.99 -20.07
C SER A 121 14.45 21.07 -21.60
N LYS A 122 14.41 19.92 -22.29
CA LYS A 122 14.28 19.85 -23.75
C LYS A 122 12.85 19.69 -24.24
N TYR A 123 11.91 19.43 -23.32
CA TYR A 123 10.51 19.11 -23.64
C TYR A 123 9.57 20.22 -23.18
N GLY A 124 8.48 20.41 -23.92
CA GLY A 124 7.45 21.39 -23.61
C GLY A 124 6.38 20.87 -22.65
N PHE A 125 5.38 21.71 -22.42
CA PHE A 125 4.26 21.41 -21.50
C PHE A 125 3.51 20.14 -21.89
N VAL A 126 3.30 19.91 -23.18
CA VAL A 126 2.49 18.77 -23.68
C VAL A 126 3.19 17.45 -23.39
N GLU A 127 4.48 17.36 -23.74
CA GLU A 127 5.28 16.16 -23.54
C GLU A 127 5.46 15.85 -22.04
N LEU A 128 5.71 16.86 -21.21
CA LEU A 128 5.82 16.69 -19.76
C LEU A 128 4.49 16.25 -19.13
N SER A 129 3.37 16.80 -19.60
CA SER A 129 2.03 16.39 -19.14
C SER A 129 1.73 14.95 -19.54
N LEU A 130 2.00 14.57 -20.78
CA LEU A 130 1.83 13.20 -21.26
C LEU A 130 2.72 12.23 -20.50
N ALA A 131 4.00 12.58 -20.28
CA ALA A 131 4.91 11.76 -19.48
C ALA A 131 4.40 11.55 -18.04
N SER A 132 3.79 12.56 -17.44
CA SER A 132 3.18 12.45 -16.09
C SER A 132 2.01 11.47 -16.07
N VAL A 133 1.13 11.49 -17.08
CA VAL A 133 0.03 10.53 -17.23
C VAL A 133 0.57 9.11 -17.48
N LEU A 134 1.55 8.99 -18.37
CA LEU A 134 2.19 7.71 -18.66
C LEU A 134 2.93 7.15 -17.45
N PHE A 135 3.54 8.00 -16.62
CA PHE A 135 4.14 7.57 -15.35
C PHE A 135 3.09 6.98 -14.39
N ALA A 136 1.89 7.57 -14.33
CA ALA A 136 0.82 6.98 -13.53
C ALA A 136 0.43 5.58 -14.03
N VAL A 137 0.34 5.38 -15.35
CA VAL A 137 0.09 4.05 -15.95
C VAL A 137 1.24 3.10 -15.66
N GLN A 138 2.48 3.57 -15.82
CA GLN A 138 3.70 2.79 -15.56
C GLN A 138 3.72 2.25 -14.14
N ILE A 139 3.61 3.11 -13.11
CA ILE A 139 3.70 2.69 -11.70
C ILE A 139 2.55 1.74 -11.32
N TYR A 140 1.36 1.92 -11.88
CA TYR A 140 0.25 1.00 -11.66
C TYR A 140 0.48 -0.36 -12.30
N CYS A 141 0.94 -0.40 -13.55
CA CYS A 141 1.20 -1.65 -14.26
C CYS A 141 2.43 -2.38 -13.72
N ASP A 142 3.45 -1.65 -13.30
CA ASP A 142 4.65 -2.21 -12.68
C ASP A 142 4.32 -2.91 -11.36
N PHE A 143 3.78 -2.18 -10.43
CA PHE A 143 3.49 -2.71 -9.10
C PHE A 143 2.26 -3.63 -9.09
N GLY A 144 1.21 -3.31 -9.87
CA GLY A 144 0.04 -4.16 -10.03
C GLY A 144 0.37 -5.48 -10.73
N GLY A 145 1.23 -5.42 -11.75
CA GLY A 145 1.76 -6.59 -12.45
C GLY A 145 2.52 -7.50 -11.51
N TYR A 146 3.46 -6.95 -10.74
CA TYR A 146 4.19 -7.71 -9.73
C TYR A 146 3.26 -8.35 -8.69
N THR A 147 2.29 -7.60 -8.18
CA THR A 147 1.28 -8.11 -7.24
C THR A 147 0.52 -9.30 -7.83
N ASN A 148 0.12 -9.22 -9.11
CA ASN A 148 -0.61 -10.29 -9.78
C ASN A 148 0.26 -11.53 -10.00
N ILE A 149 1.54 -11.36 -10.33
CA ILE A 149 2.50 -12.47 -10.43
C ILE A 149 2.65 -13.15 -9.06
N ALA A 150 2.87 -12.38 -8.00
CA ALA A 150 3.00 -12.89 -6.64
C ALA A 150 1.77 -13.67 -6.17
N ARG A 151 0.58 -13.10 -6.38
CA ARG A 151 -0.71 -13.74 -6.03
C ARG A 151 -0.97 -14.98 -6.88
N GLY A 152 -0.63 -14.92 -8.16
CA GLY A 152 -0.78 -16.07 -9.07
C GLY A 152 0.13 -17.22 -8.67
N ALA A 153 1.40 -16.96 -8.35
CA ALA A 153 2.36 -17.93 -7.87
C ALA A 153 1.90 -18.58 -6.54
N ALA A 154 1.49 -17.76 -5.58
CA ALA A 154 0.93 -18.24 -4.32
C ALA A 154 -0.31 -19.10 -4.54
N LYS A 155 -1.20 -18.68 -5.45
CA LYS A 155 -2.43 -19.42 -5.79
C LYS A 155 -2.13 -20.79 -6.41
N VAL A 156 -1.15 -20.90 -7.30
CA VAL A 156 -0.69 -22.20 -7.83
C VAL A 156 -0.28 -23.14 -6.70
N MET A 157 0.42 -22.62 -5.70
CA MET A 157 0.84 -23.40 -4.51
C MET A 157 -0.30 -23.68 -3.52
N GLY A 158 -1.45 -23.03 -3.67
CA GLY A 158 -2.62 -23.22 -2.79
C GLY A 158 -2.77 -22.17 -1.70
N PHE A 159 -2.07 -21.05 -1.81
CA PHE A 159 -2.18 -19.93 -0.88
C PHE A 159 -2.92 -18.74 -1.53
N GLU A 160 -3.79 -18.11 -0.77
CA GLU A 160 -4.49 -16.90 -1.19
C GLU A 160 -3.88 -15.67 -0.51
N LEU A 161 -3.33 -14.75 -1.31
CA LEU A 161 -2.78 -13.49 -0.84
C LEU A 161 -3.76 -12.34 -1.05
N MET A 162 -3.62 -11.29 -0.25
CA MET A 162 -4.39 -10.06 -0.34
C MET A 162 -4.25 -9.39 -1.72
N ASN A 163 -5.26 -8.62 -2.10
CA ASN A 163 -5.16 -7.77 -3.27
C ASN A 163 -4.53 -6.41 -2.90
N ASN A 164 -3.65 -5.88 -3.75
CA ASN A 164 -3.08 -4.54 -3.58
C ASN A 164 -3.82 -3.46 -4.36
N PHE A 165 -4.54 -3.82 -5.42
CA PHE A 165 -5.16 -2.84 -6.31
C PHE A 165 -6.59 -3.25 -6.69
N ALA A 166 -7.51 -2.29 -6.65
CA ALA A 166 -8.89 -2.45 -7.05
C ALA A 166 -9.31 -1.30 -7.99
N GLN A 167 -8.73 -1.25 -9.20
CA GLN A 167 -9.00 -0.23 -10.23
C GLN A 167 -8.89 1.20 -9.66
N PRO A 168 -7.71 1.62 -9.14
CA PRO A 168 -7.56 2.87 -8.39
C PRO A 168 -7.87 4.13 -9.21
N TYR A 169 -7.62 4.13 -10.52
CA TYR A 169 -7.87 5.28 -11.37
C TYR A 169 -9.34 5.51 -11.74
N LEU A 170 -10.23 4.58 -11.36
CA LEU A 170 -11.68 4.78 -11.42
C LEU A 170 -12.24 5.39 -10.12
N ALA A 171 -11.38 5.80 -9.20
CA ALA A 171 -11.80 6.44 -7.97
C ALA A 171 -12.39 7.83 -8.24
N THR A 172 -13.50 8.16 -7.57
CA THR A 172 -14.19 9.44 -7.71
C THR A 172 -13.67 10.52 -6.75
N ASN A 173 -12.85 10.14 -5.81
CA ASN A 173 -12.22 11.05 -4.84
C ASN A 173 -10.95 10.42 -4.24
N ILE A 174 -10.11 11.25 -3.63
CA ILE A 174 -8.81 10.83 -3.09
C ILE A 174 -8.92 9.78 -1.98
N LYS A 175 -9.99 9.80 -1.19
CA LYS A 175 -10.24 8.79 -0.16
C LYS A 175 -10.57 7.43 -0.78
N ASP A 176 -11.36 7.41 -1.86
CA ASP A 176 -11.67 6.20 -2.61
C ASP A 176 -10.44 5.68 -3.35
N PHE A 177 -9.60 6.58 -3.89
CA PHE A 177 -8.31 6.22 -4.48
C PHE A 177 -7.45 5.41 -3.50
N TRP A 178 -7.21 5.88 -2.28
CA TRP A 178 -6.41 5.18 -1.28
C TRP A 178 -7.04 3.89 -0.75
N ARG A 179 -8.34 3.70 -0.92
CA ARG A 179 -9.00 2.40 -0.65
C ARG A 179 -8.70 1.35 -1.72
N ARG A 180 -8.27 1.79 -2.90
CA ARG A 180 -8.04 0.97 -4.09
C ARG A 180 -6.57 0.85 -4.46
N TRP A 181 -5.72 1.71 -3.90
CA TRP A 181 -4.28 1.77 -4.13
C TRP A 181 -3.52 1.22 -2.95
N HIS A 182 -2.58 0.28 -3.23
CA HIS A 182 -1.70 -0.36 -2.24
C HIS A 182 -2.47 -0.77 -0.97
N ILE A 183 -3.53 -1.56 -1.17
CA ILE A 183 -4.53 -1.87 -0.14
C ILE A 183 -3.89 -2.51 1.10
N SER A 184 -2.91 -3.41 0.91
CA SER A 184 -2.23 -4.06 2.02
C SER A 184 -1.47 -3.07 2.92
N LEU A 185 -0.75 -2.10 2.33
CA LEU A 185 -0.06 -1.05 3.08
C LEU A 185 -1.04 -0.05 3.70
N THR A 186 -2.03 0.41 2.93
CA THR A 186 -3.04 1.37 3.40
C THR A 186 -3.83 0.80 4.59
N SER A 187 -4.21 -0.47 4.53
CA SER A 187 -4.85 -1.14 5.67
C SER A 187 -3.87 -1.33 6.83
N TRP A 188 -2.59 -1.65 6.57
CA TRP A 188 -1.58 -1.78 7.61
C TRP A 188 -1.44 -0.48 8.41
N PHE A 189 -1.25 0.65 7.75
CA PHE A 189 -1.18 1.95 8.42
C PHE A 189 -2.49 2.30 9.16
N THR A 190 -3.62 1.90 8.61
CA THR A 190 -4.91 2.11 9.27
C THR A 190 -5.00 1.34 10.57
N ASP A 191 -4.66 0.05 10.56
CA ASP A 191 -4.85 -0.84 11.70
C ASP A 191 -3.82 -0.62 12.81
N TYR A 192 -2.56 -0.34 12.45
CA TYR A 192 -1.47 -0.29 13.42
C TYR A 192 -1.01 1.13 13.78
N ILE A 193 -1.42 2.14 13.03
CA ILE A 193 -1.07 3.54 13.33
C ILE A 193 -2.33 4.39 13.53
N TYR A 194 -3.21 4.45 12.53
CA TYR A 194 -4.34 5.38 12.55
C TYR A 194 -5.35 5.07 13.67
N ILE A 195 -5.76 3.81 13.79
CA ILE A 195 -6.72 3.36 14.81
C ILE A 195 -6.15 3.52 16.24
N PRO A 196 -4.91 3.08 16.54
CA PRO A 196 -4.29 3.28 17.85
C PRO A 196 -4.16 4.74 18.26
N LEU A 197 -3.92 5.66 17.31
CA LEU A 197 -3.91 7.11 17.57
C LEU A 197 -5.30 7.70 17.87
N GLY A 198 -6.35 6.87 17.87
CA GLY A 198 -7.74 7.25 18.13
C GLY A 198 -8.62 7.36 16.88
N GLY A 199 -8.06 7.17 15.68
CA GLY A 199 -8.81 7.16 14.41
C GLY A 199 -9.70 8.38 14.23
N ASN A 200 -11.00 8.15 13.94
CA ASN A 200 -12.02 9.20 13.79
C ASN A 200 -12.74 9.54 15.10
N ARG A 201 -12.47 8.82 16.20
CA ARG A 201 -13.31 8.85 17.40
C ARG A 201 -13.05 10.08 18.30
N LYS A 202 -11.88 10.67 18.21
CA LYS A 202 -11.42 11.78 19.07
C LYS A 202 -11.62 13.18 18.44
N GLY A 203 -12.62 13.33 17.56
CA GLY A 203 -12.96 14.60 16.92
C GLY A 203 -12.21 14.86 15.60
N VAL A 204 -12.60 15.96 14.95
CA VAL A 204 -12.17 16.29 13.57
C VAL A 204 -10.71 16.67 13.51
N LEU A 205 -10.24 17.50 14.44
CA LEU A 205 -8.84 17.93 14.48
C LEU A 205 -7.90 16.74 14.68
N ARG A 206 -8.24 15.84 15.61
CA ARG A 206 -7.46 14.63 15.85
C ARG A 206 -7.44 13.71 14.63
N LYS A 207 -8.57 13.57 13.92
CA LYS A 207 -8.65 12.84 12.65
C LYS A 207 -7.66 13.40 11.64
N TYR A 208 -7.59 14.72 11.47
CA TYR A 208 -6.68 15.33 10.50
C TYR A 208 -5.21 15.19 10.91
N LEU A 209 -4.91 15.36 12.20
CA LEU A 209 -3.57 15.12 12.73
C LEU A 209 -3.14 13.65 12.48
N ASN A 210 -4.01 12.68 12.78
CA ASN A 210 -3.74 11.28 12.52
C ASN A 210 -3.49 11.01 11.02
N THR A 211 -4.23 11.68 10.13
CA THR A 211 -4.01 11.57 8.68
C THR A 211 -2.64 12.12 8.28
N LEU A 212 -2.24 13.29 8.80
CA LEU A 212 -0.92 13.86 8.56
C LEU A 212 0.21 12.95 9.06
N ILE A 213 0.07 12.38 10.26
CA ILE A 213 1.05 11.44 10.83
C ILE A 213 1.19 10.20 9.94
N VAL A 214 0.08 9.58 9.54
CA VAL A 214 0.10 8.37 8.70
C VAL A 214 0.77 8.63 7.36
N PHE A 215 0.41 9.70 6.68
CA PHE A 215 1.00 10.03 5.38
C PHE A 215 2.44 10.52 5.50
N GLY A 216 2.80 11.21 6.58
CA GLY A 216 4.18 11.58 6.88
C GLY A 216 5.07 10.35 7.07
N ILE A 217 4.62 9.37 7.87
CA ILE A 217 5.32 8.09 8.07
C ILE A 217 5.38 7.31 6.75
N SER A 218 4.29 7.28 5.98
CA SER A 218 4.27 6.63 4.67
C SER A 218 5.29 7.25 3.71
N GLY A 219 5.36 8.58 3.66
CA GLY A 219 6.35 9.28 2.83
C GLY A 219 7.78 8.95 3.24
N PHE A 220 8.09 9.02 4.54
CA PHE A 220 9.42 8.68 5.05
C PHE A 220 9.80 7.20 4.79
N TRP A 221 8.83 6.29 4.83
CA TRP A 221 9.05 4.89 4.50
C TRP A 221 9.42 4.66 3.03
N HIS A 222 8.89 5.45 2.10
CA HIS A 222 9.25 5.37 0.68
C HIS A 222 10.69 5.77 0.39
N GLY A 223 11.35 6.50 1.29
CA GLY A 223 12.76 6.85 1.19
C GLY A 223 13.14 8.00 2.11
N ALA A 224 14.39 8.01 2.58
CA ALA A 224 14.94 9.05 3.45
C ALA A 224 15.25 10.34 2.66
N SER A 225 14.27 10.87 1.93
CA SER A 225 14.36 12.10 1.15
C SER A 225 13.15 13.00 1.42
N TRP A 226 13.40 14.31 1.45
CA TRP A 226 12.34 15.31 1.60
C TRP A 226 11.27 15.23 0.51
N ASN A 227 11.62 14.78 -0.70
CA ASN A 227 10.67 14.61 -1.79
C ASN A 227 9.55 13.64 -1.42
N TYR A 228 9.87 12.53 -0.77
CA TYR A 228 8.87 11.56 -0.32
C TYR A 228 8.02 12.07 0.85
N VAL A 229 8.63 12.84 1.77
CA VAL A 229 7.89 13.46 2.87
C VAL A 229 6.90 14.49 2.32
N VAL A 230 7.33 15.35 1.39
CA VAL A 230 6.47 16.33 0.72
C VAL A 230 5.36 15.63 -0.05
N TRP A 231 5.68 14.56 -0.79
CA TRP A 231 4.69 13.73 -1.48
C TRP A 231 3.63 13.19 -0.52
N GLY A 232 4.04 12.60 0.60
CA GLY A 232 3.10 12.10 1.62
C GLY A 232 2.23 13.22 2.20
N MET A 233 2.82 14.37 2.54
CA MET A 233 2.08 15.50 3.09
C MET A 233 1.08 16.11 2.09
N LEU A 234 1.40 16.14 0.79
CA LEU A 234 0.46 16.55 -0.25
C LEU A 234 -0.75 15.62 -0.32
N HIS A 235 -0.55 14.30 -0.24
CA HIS A 235 -1.66 13.35 -0.21
C HIS A 235 -2.53 13.51 1.04
N ALA A 236 -1.94 13.74 2.20
CA ALA A 236 -2.68 14.05 3.43
C ALA A 236 -3.53 15.32 3.26
N PHE A 237 -2.94 16.39 2.70
CA PHE A 237 -3.60 17.65 2.43
C PHE A 237 -4.82 17.49 1.50
N PHE A 238 -4.64 16.81 0.37
CA PHE A 238 -5.76 16.53 -0.55
C PHE A 238 -6.85 15.69 0.10
N GLN A 239 -6.49 14.73 0.95
CA GLN A 239 -7.48 13.92 1.67
C GLN A 239 -8.27 14.76 2.69
N ILE A 240 -7.61 15.69 3.40
CA ILE A 240 -8.26 16.62 4.33
C ILE A 240 -9.19 17.58 3.58
N ILE A 241 -8.75 18.16 2.48
CA ILE A 241 -9.59 19.04 1.63
C ILE A 241 -10.81 18.28 1.11
N GLY A 242 -10.63 17.07 0.63
CA GLY A 242 -11.75 16.22 0.15
C GLY A 242 -12.77 15.92 1.25
N ASP A 243 -12.33 15.67 2.47
CA ASP A 243 -13.21 15.47 3.64
C ASP A 243 -13.95 16.77 4.02
N LEU A 244 -13.24 17.91 4.04
CA LEU A 244 -13.83 19.23 4.31
C LEU A 244 -14.90 19.56 3.26
N LYS A 245 -14.59 19.41 1.97
CA LYS A 245 -15.54 19.61 0.88
C LYS A 245 -16.79 18.75 1.05
N SER A 246 -16.61 17.47 1.35
CA SER A 246 -17.72 16.54 1.57
C SER A 246 -18.59 16.95 2.76
N ARG A 247 -18.00 17.42 3.85
CA ARG A 247 -18.72 17.92 5.03
C ARG A 247 -19.48 19.20 4.74
N CYS A 248 -18.87 20.15 4.04
CA CYS A 248 -19.55 21.39 3.63
C CYS A 248 -20.75 21.09 2.73
N TYR A 249 -20.55 20.22 1.73
CA TYR A 249 -21.63 19.80 0.83
C TYR A 249 -22.78 19.13 1.58
N ALA A 250 -22.47 18.20 2.49
CA ALA A 250 -23.48 17.53 3.31
C ALA A 250 -24.29 18.52 4.19
N LYS A 251 -23.64 19.56 4.75
CA LYS A 251 -24.34 20.62 5.50
C LYS A 251 -25.29 21.43 4.60
N ILE A 252 -24.84 21.81 3.40
CA ILE A 252 -25.65 22.58 2.45
C ILE A 252 -26.89 21.77 2.03
N VAL A 253 -26.73 20.50 1.66
CA VAL A 253 -27.83 19.61 1.27
C VAL A 253 -28.82 19.40 2.42
N LYS A 254 -28.31 19.20 3.64
CA LYS A 254 -29.17 19.06 4.84
C LYS A 254 -29.97 20.32 5.12
N ASN A 255 -29.39 21.50 4.99
CA ASN A 255 -30.06 22.76 5.16
C ASN A 255 -31.15 22.99 4.06
N LYS A 256 -30.84 22.65 2.81
CA LYS A 256 -31.79 22.75 1.69
C LYS A 256 -33.02 21.85 1.90
N LYS A 257 -32.81 20.61 2.34
CA LYS A 257 -33.92 19.69 2.71
C LYS A 257 -34.75 20.21 3.88
N ARG A 258 -34.13 20.83 4.88
CA ARG A 258 -34.79 21.39 6.05
C ARG A 258 -35.65 22.62 5.68
N VAL A 259 -35.16 23.48 4.80
CA VAL A 259 -35.91 24.65 4.27
C VAL A 259 -37.10 24.19 3.45
N THR A 260 -36.91 23.20 2.57
CA THR A 260 -38.01 22.67 1.72
C THR A 260 -39.11 22.01 2.57
N PHE A 261 -38.73 21.28 3.64
CA PHE A 261 -39.70 20.68 4.56
C PHE A 261 -40.48 21.73 5.37
N SER A 262 -39.78 22.75 5.88
CA SER A 262 -40.41 23.89 6.60
C SER A 262 -41.37 24.68 5.73
N THR A 263 -41.03 24.88 4.45
CA THR A 263 -41.92 25.61 3.49
C THR A 263 -43.13 24.75 3.11
N ARG A 264 -43.00 23.42 3.07
CA ARG A 264 -44.18 22.54 2.86
C ARG A 264 -45.12 22.54 4.07
N LEU A 265 -44.58 22.51 5.30
CA LEU A 265 -45.40 22.60 6.53
C LEU A 265 -46.17 23.93 6.63
N ARG A 266 -45.55 25.07 6.25
CA ARG A 266 -46.24 26.39 6.22
C ARG A 266 -47.32 26.53 5.17
N LYS A 267 -47.39 25.62 4.20
CA LYS A 267 -48.47 25.60 3.18
C LYS A 267 -49.64 24.68 3.54
N ILE A 268 -49.56 23.97 4.67
CA ILE A 268 -50.57 23.02 5.15
C ILE A 268 -51.30 23.58 6.39
N ILE A 269 -50.78 24.64 7.00
CA ILE A 269 -51.41 25.47 8.04
C ILE A 269 -51.91 26.77 7.39
#